data_d5a1f0ec5359787f0c0dec95dd4b8a71
#
_entry.id   d5a1f0ec5359787f0c0dec95dd4b8a71
#
_cell.length_a   1.000
_cell.length_b   1.000
_cell.length_c   1.000
_cell.angle_alpha   90.00
_cell.angle_beta   90.00
_cell.angle_gamma   90.00
#
_symmetry.space_group_name_H-M   'P 1'
#
loop_
_entity.id
_entity.type
_entity.pdbx_description
1 polymer ?
#
loop_
_entity_poly.entity_id
_entity_poly.type
_entity_poly.pdbx_seq_one_letter_code
_entity_poly.pdbx_strand_id
1 'polypeptide(L)'
;GSGSWATAVAKIVLEHPDTTINWWIRESEIVEGLKETGHNPTYLSEVDFEVERIHFSSDICEVIEKSDDLLFVVPSAFLDDSLMGVTPQMFEGKNVHSAIKGIVLQTNQIVADYFHDKFGVDYDRISIISGPSHAEETAQQKLTYLTVASQNNDLAIKVADMIQCRYVKTALSDDIHGIEYAAVLKNIYALAAGICKGLGYGDNLFAVLISNAMLEMTAFVNYLHPMEGRQMDRFSYLGDLLVTAYSQHSRNRTFGNMVGFG
;
A
#
# COMPACT_ATOMS: atom_id res chain seq x y z
N GLY A 1 -9.38 3.55 -5.52
CA GLY A 1 -9.91 3.81 -4.15
C GLY A 1 -9.77 5.26 -3.73
N SER A 2 -10.49 5.66 -2.69
CA SER A 2 -10.66 7.04 -2.24
C SER A 2 -10.13 7.32 -0.83
N GLY A 3 -9.62 6.30 -0.14
CA GLY A 3 -9.15 6.41 1.26
C GLY A 3 -7.88 7.25 1.43
N SER A 4 -7.44 7.48 2.70
CA SER A 4 -6.27 8.32 3.00
C SER A 4 -5.03 7.97 2.18
N TRP A 5 -4.66 6.68 2.10
CA TRP A 5 -3.48 6.29 1.33
C TRP A 5 -3.66 6.50 -0.18
N ALA A 6 -4.87 6.25 -0.72
CA ALA A 6 -5.16 6.54 -2.13
C ALA A 6 -5.06 8.05 -2.44
N THR A 7 -5.59 8.90 -1.55
CA THR A 7 -5.47 10.36 -1.65
C THR A 7 -4.01 10.83 -1.61
N ALA A 8 -3.21 10.30 -0.68
CA ALA A 8 -1.79 10.62 -0.60
C ALA A 8 -1.01 10.18 -1.85
N VAL A 9 -1.28 8.97 -2.36
CA VAL A 9 -0.62 8.44 -3.57
C VAL A 9 -1.03 9.22 -4.82
N ALA A 10 -2.31 9.59 -4.97
CA ALA A 10 -2.75 10.44 -6.07
C ALA A 10 -2.01 11.79 -6.06
N LYS A 11 -1.81 12.38 -4.87
CA LYS A 11 -1.01 13.62 -4.73
C LYS A 11 0.44 13.41 -5.13
N ILE A 12 1.08 12.31 -4.70
CA ILE A 12 2.46 11.98 -5.07
C ILE A 12 2.61 11.90 -6.60
N VAL A 13 1.73 11.16 -7.27
CA VAL A 13 1.78 10.97 -8.73
C VAL A 13 1.56 12.30 -9.47
N LEU A 14 0.71 13.16 -8.95
CA LEU A 14 0.42 14.48 -9.53
C LEU A 14 1.48 15.55 -9.20
N GLU A 15 2.51 15.25 -8.39
CA GLU A 15 3.68 16.13 -8.25
C GLU A 15 4.48 16.25 -9.57
N HIS A 16 4.29 15.32 -10.50
CA HIS A 16 4.83 15.41 -11.87
C HIS A 16 3.91 16.26 -12.74
N PRO A 17 4.36 17.43 -13.25
CA PRO A 17 3.47 18.43 -13.87
C PRO A 17 2.70 17.94 -15.11
N ASP A 18 3.31 17.05 -15.88
CA ASP A 18 2.72 16.54 -17.13
C ASP A 18 1.86 15.28 -16.94
N THR A 19 1.67 14.84 -15.68
CA THR A 19 0.90 13.63 -15.38
C THR A 19 -0.57 13.95 -15.20
N THR A 20 -1.42 13.12 -15.79
CA THR A 20 -2.87 13.07 -15.54
C THR A 20 -3.23 11.69 -15.01
N ILE A 21 -4.29 11.60 -14.21
CA ILE A 21 -4.75 10.32 -13.65
C ILE A 21 -6.23 10.09 -13.96
N ASN A 22 -6.57 8.81 -14.20
CA ASN A 22 -7.95 8.32 -14.14
C ASN A 22 -8.17 7.77 -12.73
N TRP A 23 -9.07 8.40 -11.97
CA TRP A 23 -9.26 8.05 -10.57
C TRP A 23 -10.63 7.42 -10.34
N TRP A 24 -10.65 6.13 -10.02
CA TRP A 24 -11.86 5.44 -9.62
C TRP A 24 -12.22 5.77 -8.17
N ILE A 25 -13.38 6.39 -8.00
CA ILE A 25 -13.96 6.73 -6.70
C ILE A 25 -15.43 6.29 -6.70
N ARG A 26 -15.77 5.37 -5.80
CA ARG A 26 -17.13 4.83 -5.71
C ARG A 26 -18.12 5.82 -5.11
N GLU A 27 -17.68 6.61 -4.17
CA GLU A 27 -18.48 7.54 -3.37
C GLU A 27 -18.67 8.85 -4.15
N SER A 28 -19.92 9.17 -4.58
CA SER A 28 -20.22 10.38 -5.36
C SER A 28 -19.91 11.66 -4.58
N GLU A 29 -20.13 11.65 -3.27
CA GLU A 29 -19.89 12.82 -2.40
C GLU A 29 -18.40 13.20 -2.38
N ILE A 30 -17.50 12.21 -2.48
CA ILE A 30 -16.06 12.47 -2.56
C ILE A 30 -15.69 13.09 -3.91
N VAL A 31 -16.29 12.59 -5.01
CA VAL A 31 -16.07 13.15 -6.35
C VAL A 31 -16.57 14.58 -6.43
N GLU A 32 -17.77 14.85 -5.92
CA GLU A 32 -18.36 16.18 -5.87
C GLU A 32 -17.50 17.14 -5.05
N GLY A 33 -17.10 16.75 -3.85
CA GLY A 33 -16.23 17.56 -3.00
C GLY A 33 -14.88 17.88 -3.65
N LEU A 34 -14.23 16.89 -4.29
CA LEU A 34 -12.99 17.10 -5.04
C LEU A 34 -13.19 18.10 -6.20
N LYS A 35 -14.27 17.97 -6.99
CA LYS A 35 -14.56 18.87 -8.11
C LYS A 35 -14.90 20.30 -7.67
N GLU A 36 -15.57 20.46 -6.54
CA GLU A 36 -16.01 21.78 -6.05
C GLU A 36 -14.90 22.52 -5.31
N THR A 37 -14.10 21.81 -4.52
CA THR A 37 -13.17 22.44 -3.58
C THR A 37 -11.70 22.12 -3.85
N GLY A 38 -11.40 21.16 -4.72
CA GLY A 38 -10.04 20.64 -4.91
C GLY A 38 -9.58 19.73 -3.77
N HIS A 39 -10.45 19.41 -2.79
CA HIS A 39 -10.09 18.64 -1.59
C HIS A 39 -10.95 17.39 -1.46
N ASN A 40 -10.35 16.28 -0.97
CA ASN A 40 -11.14 15.12 -0.56
C ASN A 40 -11.86 15.44 0.75
N PRO A 41 -13.21 15.48 0.78
CA PRO A 41 -13.94 15.93 1.97
C PRO A 41 -13.86 14.98 3.16
N THR A 42 -13.46 13.73 2.93
CA THR A 42 -13.47 12.65 3.94
C THR A 42 -12.07 12.27 4.39
N TYR A 43 -11.09 12.32 3.48
CA TYR A 43 -9.75 11.78 3.71
C TYR A 43 -8.69 12.81 3.36
N LEU A 44 -7.85 13.20 4.33
CA LEU A 44 -6.75 14.15 4.14
C LEU A 44 -7.24 15.45 3.48
N SER A 45 -8.24 16.08 4.08
CA SER A 45 -8.91 17.27 3.56
C SER A 45 -7.99 18.50 3.38
N GLU A 46 -6.78 18.43 3.95
CA GLU A 46 -5.73 19.44 3.76
C GLU A 46 -4.97 19.31 2.44
N VAL A 47 -5.14 18.19 1.72
CA VAL A 47 -4.47 17.96 0.44
C VAL A 47 -5.24 18.67 -0.67
N ASP A 48 -4.56 19.54 -1.41
CA ASP A 48 -5.09 20.26 -2.56
C ASP A 48 -4.76 19.55 -3.89
N PHE A 49 -5.73 19.50 -4.80
CA PHE A 49 -5.61 18.87 -6.12
C PHE A 49 -5.93 19.85 -7.26
N GLU A 50 -5.12 19.82 -8.31
CA GLU A 50 -5.44 20.39 -9.62
C GLU A 50 -6.42 19.45 -10.33
N VAL A 51 -7.73 19.65 -10.13
CA VAL A 51 -8.79 18.72 -10.57
C VAL A 51 -8.88 18.55 -12.08
N GLU A 52 -8.39 19.52 -12.84
CA GLU A 52 -8.31 19.47 -14.31
C GLU A 52 -7.38 18.35 -14.81
N ARG A 53 -6.49 17.89 -13.96
CA ARG A 53 -5.55 16.79 -14.25
C ARG A 53 -6.09 15.42 -13.85
N ILE A 54 -7.35 15.37 -13.36
CA ILE A 54 -7.96 14.14 -12.83
C ILE A 54 -9.25 13.85 -13.60
N HIS A 55 -9.31 12.68 -14.20
CA HIS A 55 -10.56 12.11 -14.71
C HIS A 55 -11.18 11.22 -13.62
N PHE A 56 -12.30 11.66 -13.05
CA PHE A 56 -13.04 10.90 -12.05
C PHE A 56 -14.08 9.98 -12.71
N SER A 57 -14.12 8.72 -12.26
CA SER A 57 -15.19 7.80 -12.63
C SER A 57 -15.57 6.90 -11.44
N SER A 58 -16.85 6.58 -11.32
CA SER A 58 -17.36 5.55 -10.42
C SER A 58 -17.40 4.16 -11.06
N ASP A 59 -17.17 4.07 -12.36
CA ASP A 59 -17.06 2.82 -13.11
C ASP A 59 -15.59 2.37 -13.16
N ILE A 60 -15.29 1.26 -12.49
CA ILE A 60 -13.93 0.70 -12.46
C ILE A 60 -13.51 0.17 -13.84
N CYS A 61 -14.47 -0.36 -14.62
CA CYS A 61 -14.17 -0.88 -15.95
C CYS A 61 -13.72 0.25 -16.88
N GLU A 62 -14.40 1.40 -16.84
CA GLU A 62 -13.99 2.58 -17.58
C GLU A 62 -12.56 3.03 -17.24
N VAL A 63 -12.22 3.07 -15.94
CA VAL A 63 -10.89 3.48 -15.49
C VAL A 63 -9.82 2.48 -15.94
N ILE A 64 -10.09 1.19 -15.85
CA ILE A 64 -9.18 0.14 -16.32
C ILE A 64 -8.96 0.26 -17.83
N GLU A 65 -10.01 0.42 -18.63
CA GLU A 65 -9.90 0.54 -20.08
C GLU A 65 -9.05 1.73 -20.52
N LYS A 66 -9.18 2.86 -19.85
CA LYS A 66 -8.49 4.13 -20.17
C LYS A 66 -7.06 4.23 -19.62
N SER A 67 -6.56 3.21 -18.93
CA SER A 67 -5.26 3.27 -18.24
C SER A 67 -4.38 2.09 -18.65
N ASP A 68 -3.08 2.33 -18.82
CA ASP A 68 -2.07 1.29 -19.09
C ASP A 68 -1.41 0.80 -17.80
N ASP A 69 -1.25 1.68 -16.82
CA ASP A 69 -0.71 1.41 -15.50
C ASP A 69 -1.82 1.55 -14.46
N LEU A 70 -2.12 0.47 -13.76
CA LEU A 70 -3.24 0.36 -12.83
C LEU A 70 -2.73 0.28 -11.39
N LEU A 71 -2.91 1.35 -10.60
CA LEU A 71 -2.46 1.41 -9.22
C LEU A 71 -3.63 1.15 -8.25
N PHE A 72 -3.60 0.00 -7.59
CA PHE A 72 -4.61 -0.43 -6.63
C PHE A 72 -4.26 0.03 -5.21
N VAL A 73 -5.15 0.87 -4.65
CA VAL A 73 -5.03 1.43 -3.30
C VAL A 73 -6.38 1.35 -2.60
N VAL A 74 -6.84 0.14 -2.35
CA VAL A 74 -8.08 -0.16 -1.62
C VAL A 74 -7.76 -1.05 -0.41
N PRO A 75 -8.58 -1.09 0.64
CA PRO A 75 -8.38 -2.10 1.66
C PRO A 75 -8.51 -3.51 1.06
N SER A 76 -7.59 -4.41 1.40
CA SER A 76 -7.52 -5.77 0.81
C SER A 76 -8.84 -6.54 0.92
N ALA A 77 -9.59 -6.33 2.01
CA ALA A 77 -10.90 -6.94 2.23
C ALA A 77 -11.95 -6.58 1.16
N PHE A 78 -11.79 -5.46 0.47
CA PHE A 78 -12.72 -4.98 -0.55
C PHE A 78 -12.17 -5.07 -1.98
N LEU A 79 -10.97 -5.63 -2.16
CA LEU A 79 -10.37 -5.70 -3.50
C LEU A 79 -11.21 -6.55 -4.44
N ASP A 80 -11.61 -7.75 -4.02
CA ASP A 80 -12.40 -8.66 -4.83
C ASP A 80 -13.77 -8.07 -5.21
N ASP A 81 -14.47 -7.48 -4.23
CA ASP A 81 -15.73 -6.79 -4.46
C ASP A 81 -15.60 -5.59 -5.39
N SER A 82 -14.49 -4.86 -5.29
CA SER A 82 -14.21 -3.71 -6.16
C SER A 82 -14.02 -4.10 -7.62
N LEU A 83 -13.61 -5.34 -7.87
CA LEU A 83 -13.35 -5.89 -9.21
C LEU A 83 -14.52 -6.72 -9.76
N MET A 84 -15.73 -6.62 -9.15
CA MET A 84 -16.92 -7.26 -9.69
C MET A 84 -17.25 -6.71 -11.09
N GLY A 85 -17.41 -7.62 -12.06
CA GLY A 85 -17.66 -7.28 -13.45
C GLY A 85 -16.40 -7.04 -14.30
N VAL A 86 -15.23 -6.97 -13.67
CA VAL A 86 -13.94 -6.89 -14.39
C VAL A 86 -13.54 -8.27 -14.88
N THR A 87 -13.09 -8.37 -16.14
CA THR A 87 -12.69 -9.64 -16.77
C THR A 87 -11.16 -9.69 -16.99
N PRO A 88 -10.57 -10.91 -17.13
CA PRO A 88 -9.14 -11.04 -17.43
C PRO A 88 -8.68 -10.28 -18.67
N GLN A 89 -9.54 -10.22 -19.71
CA GLN A 89 -9.23 -9.52 -20.96
C GLN A 89 -8.98 -8.02 -20.76
N MET A 90 -9.60 -7.42 -19.75
CA MET A 90 -9.40 -5.99 -19.46
C MET A 90 -8.00 -5.68 -18.91
N PHE A 91 -7.26 -6.70 -18.48
CA PHE A 91 -5.86 -6.58 -18.03
C PHE A 91 -4.83 -6.87 -19.14
N GLU A 92 -5.27 -7.29 -20.32
CA GLU A 92 -4.34 -7.58 -21.41
C GLU A 92 -3.48 -6.36 -21.75
N GLY A 93 -2.16 -6.55 -21.73
CA GLY A 93 -1.18 -5.51 -22.03
C GLY A 93 -0.98 -4.45 -20.93
N LYS A 94 -1.70 -4.52 -19.79
CA LYS A 94 -1.60 -3.55 -18.71
C LYS A 94 -0.64 -3.98 -17.61
N ASN A 95 -0.12 -3.01 -16.88
CA ASN A 95 0.67 -3.24 -15.67
C ASN A 95 -0.19 -3.03 -14.43
N VAL A 96 0.02 -3.88 -13.43
CA VAL A 96 -0.69 -3.83 -12.14
C VAL A 96 0.28 -3.44 -11.04
N HIS A 97 -0.04 -2.36 -10.33
CA HIS A 97 0.73 -1.87 -9.21
C HIS A 97 -0.14 -1.95 -7.96
N SER A 98 0.38 -2.53 -6.88
CA SER A 98 -0.33 -2.62 -5.62
C SER A 98 0.37 -1.83 -4.52
N ALA A 99 -0.39 -0.97 -3.84
CA ALA A 99 0.01 -0.34 -2.58
C ALA A 99 -0.87 -0.84 -1.42
N ILE A 100 -1.48 -2.01 -1.59
CA ILE A 100 -2.34 -2.68 -0.61
C ILE A 100 -1.46 -3.43 0.41
N LYS A 101 -1.79 -3.28 1.70
CA LYS A 101 -1.06 -3.93 2.80
C LYS A 101 -1.97 -4.94 3.51
N GLY A 102 -2.19 -6.10 2.90
CA GLY A 102 -3.08 -7.13 3.43
C GLY A 102 -3.28 -8.27 2.43
N ILE A 103 -4.00 -9.30 2.86
CA ILE A 103 -4.42 -10.43 2.02
C ILE A 103 -5.83 -10.21 1.47
N VAL A 104 -6.12 -10.79 0.32
CA VAL A 104 -7.47 -10.86 -0.27
C VAL A 104 -8.26 -11.92 0.49
N LEU A 105 -9.31 -11.51 1.21
CA LEU A 105 -10.00 -12.40 2.17
C LEU A 105 -10.68 -13.59 1.50
N GLN A 106 -11.22 -13.40 0.30
CA GLN A 106 -11.97 -14.42 -0.44
C GLN A 106 -11.09 -15.61 -0.87
N THR A 107 -9.81 -15.35 -1.14
CA THR A 107 -8.86 -16.34 -1.65
C THR A 107 -7.71 -16.65 -0.68
N ASN A 108 -7.55 -15.86 0.40
CA ASN A 108 -6.42 -15.88 1.32
C ASN A 108 -5.05 -15.70 0.65
N GLN A 109 -5.03 -15.00 -0.48
CA GLN A 109 -3.82 -14.74 -1.26
C GLN A 109 -3.27 -13.33 -0.99
N ILE A 110 -1.97 -13.15 -1.19
CA ILE A 110 -1.37 -11.83 -1.38
C ILE A 110 -1.87 -11.23 -2.70
N VAL A 111 -1.75 -9.93 -2.87
CA VAL A 111 -2.38 -9.24 -4.00
C VAL A 111 -1.75 -9.62 -5.34
N ALA A 112 -0.43 -9.86 -5.38
CA ALA A 112 0.26 -10.31 -6.59
C ALA A 112 -0.28 -11.66 -7.08
N ASP A 113 -0.39 -12.65 -6.19
CA ASP A 113 -0.91 -13.98 -6.52
C ASP A 113 -2.39 -13.90 -6.95
N TYR A 114 -3.18 -13.06 -6.31
CA TYR A 114 -4.58 -12.85 -6.67
C TYR A 114 -4.73 -12.31 -8.11
N PHE A 115 -3.93 -11.31 -8.52
CA PHE A 115 -3.99 -10.81 -9.89
C PHE A 115 -3.46 -11.82 -10.91
N HIS A 116 -2.41 -12.55 -10.54
CA HIS A 116 -1.88 -13.60 -11.38
C HIS A 116 -2.89 -14.72 -11.62
N ASP A 117 -3.45 -15.29 -10.56
CA ASP A 117 -4.33 -16.47 -10.64
C ASP A 117 -5.72 -16.15 -11.21
N LYS A 118 -6.30 -15.02 -10.80
CA LYS A 118 -7.67 -14.67 -11.18
C LYS A 118 -7.76 -13.98 -12.52
N PHE A 119 -6.79 -13.12 -12.84
CA PHE A 119 -6.85 -12.28 -14.04
C PHE A 119 -5.77 -12.59 -15.07
N GLY A 120 -4.88 -13.53 -14.79
CA GLY A 120 -3.82 -13.96 -15.72
C GLY A 120 -2.74 -12.88 -15.93
N VAL A 121 -2.54 -11.99 -14.97
CA VAL A 121 -1.49 -10.97 -15.06
C VAL A 121 -0.14 -11.61 -14.75
N ASP A 122 0.80 -11.54 -15.68
CA ASP A 122 2.14 -12.08 -15.48
C ASP A 122 2.88 -11.30 -14.38
N TYR A 123 3.70 -12.01 -13.58
CA TYR A 123 4.45 -11.39 -12.48
C TYR A 123 5.42 -10.29 -12.94
N ASP A 124 5.92 -10.34 -14.17
CA ASP A 124 6.77 -9.31 -14.77
C ASP A 124 6.01 -8.00 -15.08
N ARG A 125 4.66 -8.04 -15.02
CA ARG A 125 3.76 -6.89 -15.12
C ARG A 125 3.18 -6.44 -13.79
N ILE A 126 3.60 -7.07 -12.70
CA ILE A 126 3.15 -6.72 -11.35
C ILE A 126 4.26 -5.97 -10.61
N SER A 127 3.90 -4.91 -9.91
CA SER A 127 4.77 -4.28 -8.92
C SER A 127 4.06 -3.98 -7.61
N ILE A 128 4.83 -4.00 -6.53
CA ILE A 128 4.36 -3.74 -5.17
C ILE A 128 5.04 -2.49 -4.63
N ILE A 129 4.25 -1.58 -4.10
CA ILE A 129 4.72 -0.36 -3.44
C ILE A 129 4.52 -0.52 -1.93
N SER A 130 5.59 -0.58 -1.17
CA SER A 130 5.56 -0.78 0.27
C SER A 130 6.64 0.06 0.98
N GLY A 131 6.60 0.10 2.30
CA GLY A 131 7.58 0.81 3.13
C GLY A 131 6.92 1.66 4.22
N PRO A 132 7.73 2.29 5.09
CA PRO A 132 7.26 3.12 6.19
C PRO A 132 6.60 4.40 5.65
N SER A 133 5.26 4.40 5.58
CA SER A 133 4.50 5.47 4.95
C SER A 133 3.11 5.61 5.57
N HIS A 134 2.97 6.51 6.53
CA HIS A 134 1.66 6.94 6.99
C HIS A 134 1.09 8.00 6.04
N ALA A 135 -0.15 7.83 5.61
CA ALA A 135 -0.81 8.72 4.67
C ALA A 135 -0.82 10.17 5.14
N GLU A 136 -1.04 10.38 6.44
CA GLU A 136 -1.07 11.69 7.10
C GLU A 136 0.29 12.40 7.02
N GLU A 137 1.38 11.69 7.26
CA GLU A 137 2.73 12.26 7.16
C GLU A 137 3.13 12.54 5.71
N THR A 138 2.77 11.64 4.82
CA THR A 138 3.02 11.80 3.38
C THR A 138 2.24 12.99 2.81
N ALA A 139 0.98 13.15 3.22
CA ALA A 139 0.14 14.30 2.85
C ALA A 139 0.74 15.64 3.33
N GLN A 140 1.37 15.64 4.51
CA GLN A 140 2.13 16.78 5.04
C GLN A 140 3.50 16.97 4.37
N GLN A 141 3.79 16.22 3.30
CA GLN A 141 5.04 16.26 2.55
C GLN A 141 6.30 15.96 3.40
N LYS A 142 6.14 15.16 4.47
CA LYS A 142 7.28 14.67 5.25
C LYS A 142 8.04 13.62 4.44
N LEU A 143 9.36 13.61 4.61
CA LEU A 143 10.23 12.69 3.90
C LEU A 143 9.81 11.23 4.13
N THR A 144 9.43 10.57 3.06
CA THR A 144 8.92 9.20 3.04
C THR A 144 9.78 8.33 2.14
N TYR A 145 10.04 7.10 2.55
CA TYR A 145 10.78 6.11 1.79
C TYR A 145 9.87 4.96 1.38
N LEU A 146 9.79 4.69 0.07
CA LEU A 146 9.02 3.60 -0.50
C LEU A 146 9.93 2.62 -1.25
N THR A 147 9.62 1.34 -1.16
CA THR A 147 10.23 0.30 -2.00
C THR A 147 9.24 -0.05 -3.11
N VAL A 148 9.73 -0.10 -4.33
CA VAL A 148 9.03 -0.66 -5.48
C VAL A 148 9.64 -2.03 -5.75
N ALA A 149 8.84 -3.07 -5.58
CA ALA A 149 9.24 -4.45 -5.86
C ALA A 149 8.59 -4.95 -7.14
N SER A 150 9.38 -5.48 -8.07
CA SER A 150 8.92 -6.15 -9.30
C SER A 150 9.96 -7.15 -9.76
N GLN A 151 9.54 -8.26 -10.33
CA GLN A 151 10.45 -9.20 -11.03
C GLN A 151 11.01 -8.59 -12.30
N ASN A 152 10.33 -7.60 -12.88
CA ASN A 152 10.79 -6.82 -14.02
C ASN A 152 11.43 -5.51 -13.53
N ASN A 153 12.76 -5.42 -13.65
CA ASN A 153 13.50 -4.25 -13.19
C ASN A 153 13.11 -2.95 -13.93
N ASP A 154 12.81 -3.02 -15.22
CA ASP A 154 12.41 -1.84 -15.99
C ASP A 154 11.05 -1.32 -15.53
N LEU A 155 10.12 -2.22 -15.19
CA LEU A 155 8.85 -1.86 -14.57
C LEU A 155 9.05 -1.24 -13.18
N ALA A 156 9.96 -1.81 -12.37
CA ALA A 156 10.27 -1.26 -11.04
C ALA A 156 10.83 0.16 -11.15
N ILE A 157 11.73 0.43 -12.09
CA ILE A 157 12.28 1.77 -12.36
C ILE A 157 11.17 2.72 -12.80
N LYS A 158 10.35 2.33 -13.79
CA LYS A 158 9.22 3.14 -14.28
C LYS A 158 8.28 3.57 -13.14
N VAL A 159 7.91 2.63 -12.27
CA VAL A 159 7.02 2.91 -11.14
C VAL A 159 7.72 3.75 -10.07
N ALA A 160 9.00 3.51 -9.81
CA ALA A 160 9.78 4.32 -8.90
C ALA A 160 9.85 5.79 -9.37
N ASP A 161 10.08 6.03 -10.66
CA ASP A 161 10.10 7.36 -11.26
C ASP A 161 8.71 8.04 -11.17
N MET A 162 7.62 7.26 -11.35
CA MET A 162 6.24 7.77 -11.26
C MET A 162 5.89 8.28 -9.85
N ILE A 163 6.45 7.66 -8.80
CA ILE A 163 6.13 8.02 -7.41
C ILE A 163 7.25 8.78 -6.69
N GLN A 164 8.43 8.93 -7.29
CA GLN A 164 9.50 9.69 -6.69
C GLN A 164 9.26 11.19 -6.82
N CYS A 165 9.39 11.93 -5.74
CA CYS A 165 9.28 13.39 -5.75
C CYS A 165 10.19 14.00 -4.67
N ARG A 166 10.08 15.31 -4.41
CA ARG A 166 10.94 16.00 -3.43
C ARG A 166 10.86 15.39 -2.01
N TYR A 167 9.69 14.85 -1.61
CA TYR A 167 9.45 14.28 -0.29
C TYR A 167 9.26 12.75 -0.30
N VAL A 168 9.28 12.09 -1.46
CA VAL A 168 9.26 10.64 -1.58
C VAL A 168 10.54 10.16 -2.25
N LYS A 169 11.25 9.26 -1.58
CA LYS A 169 12.43 8.55 -2.09
C LYS A 169 12.09 7.09 -2.30
N THR A 170 12.63 6.51 -3.37
CA THR A 170 12.36 5.14 -3.77
C THR A 170 13.60 4.26 -3.68
N ALA A 171 13.39 2.98 -3.40
CA ALA A 171 14.36 1.91 -3.60
C ALA A 171 13.72 0.78 -4.40
N LEU A 172 14.52 0.00 -5.09
CA LEU A 172 14.07 -1.11 -5.91
C LEU A 172 14.31 -2.44 -5.20
N SER A 173 13.46 -3.42 -5.50
CA SER A 173 13.59 -4.80 -5.05
C SER A 173 12.99 -5.72 -6.12
N ASP A 174 13.44 -6.97 -6.16
CA ASP A 174 12.83 -8.06 -6.94
C ASP A 174 11.96 -8.99 -6.08
N ASP A 175 11.90 -8.77 -4.76
CA ASP A 175 11.19 -9.60 -3.79
C ASP A 175 9.72 -9.16 -3.60
N ILE A 176 8.88 -9.42 -4.60
CA ILE A 176 7.44 -9.13 -4.55
C ILE A 176 6.80 -9.83 -3.36
N HIS A 177 6.94 -11.16 -3.28
CA HIS A 177 6.27 -12.00 -2.30
C HIS A 177 6.73 -11.68 -0.87
N GLY A 178 8.05 -11.56 -0.65
CA GLY A 178 8.57 -11.25 0.68
C GLY A 178 8.09 -9.91 1.21
N ILE A 179 8.04 -8.89 0.37
CA ILE A 179 7.58 -7.55 0.75
C ILE A 179 6.07 -7.53 1.02
N GLU A 180 5.25 -8.24 0.24
CA GLU A 180 3.81 -8.32 0.50
C GLU A 180 3.52 -9.07 1.81
N TYR A 181 4.13 -10.24 2.04
CA TYR A 181 3.97 -10.97 3.30
C TYR A 181 4.44 -10.15 4.51
N ALA A 182 5.56 -9.44 4.39
CA ALA A 182 6.02 -8.55 5.45
C ALA A 182 4.99 -7.45 5.76
N ALA A 183 4.38 -6.85 4.74
CA ALA A 183 3.34 -5.83 4.89
C ALA A 183 2.05 -6.38 5.53
N VAL A 184 1.77 -7.68 5.40
CA VAL A 184 0.68 -8.37 6.13
C VAL A 184 1.07 -8.58 7.59
N LEU A 185 2.20 -9.24 7.83
CA LEU A 185 2.65 -9.67 9.15
C LEU A 185 2.89 -8.49 10.11
N LYS A 186 3.44 -7.38 9.62
CA LYS A 186 3.63 -6.18 10.45
C LYS A 186 2.36 -5.70 11.14
N ASN A 187 1.19 -5.89 10.52
CA ASN A 187 -0.09 -5.48 11.09
C ASN A 187 -0.46 -6.36 12.31
N ILE A 188 -0.12 -7.64 12.27
CA ILE A 188 -0.28 -8.57 13.40
C ILE A 188 0.64 -8.15 14.55
N TYR A 189 1.91 -7.87 14.24
CA TYR A 189 2.88 -7.45 15.25
C TYR A 189 2.55 -6.07 15.84
N ALA A 190 1.99 -5.16 15.04
CA ALA A 190 1.52 -3.88 15.53
C ALA A 190 0.35 -4.04 16.50
N LEU A 191 -0.57 -4.98 16.25
CA LEU A 191 -1.64 -5.33 17.19
C LEU A 191 -1.06 -5.85 18.51
N ALA A 192 -0.10 -6.78 18.46
CA ALA A 192 0.58 -7.32 19.63
C ALA A 192 1.32 -6.22 20.41
N ALA A 193 2.03 -5.32 19.71
CA ALA A 193 2.68 -4.16 20.30
C ALA A 193 1.70 -3.24 21.04
N GLY A 194 0.53 -3.01 20.44
CA GLY A 194 -0.57 -2.28 21.06
C GLY A 194 -1.06 -2.95 22.36
N ILE A 195 -1.32 -4.26 22.32
CA ILE A 195 -1.76 -5.03 23.49
C ILE A 195 -0.73 -4.91 24.63
N CYS A 196 0.56 -5.12 24.33
CA CYS A 196 1.62 -4.96 25.32
C CYS A 196 1.61 -3.55 25.93
N LYS A 197 1.40 -2.51 25.14
CA LYS A 197 1.31 -1.14 25.62
C LYS A 197 0.10 -0.93 26.52
N GLY A 198 -1.07 -1.44 26.16
CA GLY A 198 -2.30 -1.36 26.97
C GLY A 198 -2.19 -2.06 28.31
N LEU A 199 -1.49 -3.20 28.36
CA LEU A 199 -1.17 -3.96 29.58
C LEU A 199 -0.11 -3.29 30.46
N GLY A 200 0.47 -2.15 30.04
CA GLY A 200 1.45 -1.40 30.81
C GLY A 200 2.89 -1.96 30.76
N TYR A 201 3.19 -2.83 29.82
CA TYR A 201 4.57 -3.29 29.63
C TYR A 201 5.48 -2.17 29.10
N GLY A 202 6.73 -2.19 29.59
CA GLY A 202 7.74 -1.17 29.24
C GLY A 202 8.54 -1.48 28.00
N ASP A 203 9.49 -0.58 27.68
CA ASP A 203 10.28 -0.58 26.46
C ASP A 203 11.18 -1.84 26.32
N ASN A 204 11.61 -2.45 27.44
CA ASN A 204 12.41 -3.67 27.39
C ASN A 204 11.64 -4.83 26.74
N LEU A 205 10.38 -5.06 27.14
CA LEU A 205 9.55 -6.08 26.51
C LEU A 205 9.23 -5.72 25.06
N PHE A 206 9.02 -4.44 24.79
CA PHE A 206 8.75 -3.97 23.44
C PHE A 206 9.92 -4.26 22.49
N ALA A 207 11.16 -4.02 22.91
CA ALA A 207 12.35 -4.36 22.14
C ALA A 207 12.45 -5.86 21.85
N VAL A 208 12.14 -6.71 22.83
CA VAL A 208 12.11 -8.18 22.67
C VAL A 208 11.00 -8.57 21.67
N LEU A 209 9.81 -7.98 21.79
CA LEU A 209 8.70 -8.25 20.87
C LEU A 209 9.07 -7.94 19.42
N ILE A 210 9.67 -6.78 19.15
CA ILE A 210 10.09 -6.42 17.80
C ILE A 210 11.19 -7.34 17.27
N SER A 211 12.16 -7.70 18.12
CA SER A 211 13.21 -8.63 17.73
C SER A 211 12.65 -10.02 17.36
N ASN A 212 11.71 -10.54 18.15
CA ASN A 212 11.05 -11.81 17.86
C ASN A 212 10.15 -11.71 16.62
N ALA A 213 9.44 -10.59 16.43
CA ALA A 213 8.62 -10.33 15.24
C ALA A 213 9.48 -10.38 13.96
N MET A 214 10.68 -9.81 13.98
CA MET A 214 11.62 -9.88 12.85
C MET A 214 12.11 -11.30 12.59
N LEU A 215 12.43 -12.06 13.64
CA LEU A 215 12.85 -13.48 13.49
C LEU A 215 11.71 -14.33 12.90
N GLU A 216 10.49 -14.16 13.41
CA GLU A 216 9.31 -14.88 12.92
C GLU A 216 8.98 -14.50 11.48
N MET A 217 8.97 -13.20 11.16
CA MET A 217 8.75 -12.69 9.79
C MET A 217 9.78 -13.28 8.84
N THR A 218 11.06 -13.30 9.23
CA THR A 218 12.15 -13.85 8.41
C THR A 218 11.95 -15.34 8.16
N ALA A 219 11.63 -16.10 9.20
CA ALA A 219 11.39 -17.55 9.09
C ALA A 219 10.16 -17.84 8.20
N PHE A 220 9.07 -17.11 8.41
CA PHE A 220 7.82 -17.28 7.66
C PHE A 220 8.01 -16.98 6.17
N VAL A 221 8.59 -15.83 5.85
CA VAL A 221 8.79 -15.41 4.46
C VAL A 221 9.74 -16.35 3.72
N ASN A 222 10.84 -16.77 4.38
CA ASN A 222 11.79 -17.72 3.78
C ASN A 222 11.24 -19.15 3.65
N TYR A 223 10.28 -19.54 4.49
CA TYR A 223 9.59 -20.81 4.37
C TYR A 223 8.66 -20.84 3.15
N LEU A 224 7.89 -19.76 2.92
CA LEU A 224 6.95 -19.69 1.82
C LEU A 224 7.64 -19.40 0.47
N HIS A 225 8.57 -18.47 0.46
CA HIS A 225 9.28 -18.02 -0.74
C HIS A 225 10.79 -17.92 -0.44
N PRO A 226 11.53 -19.04 -0.51
CA PRO A 226 12.98 -19.05 -0.28
C PRO A 226 13.67 -18.09 -1.27
N MET A 227 14.48 -17.17 -0.75
CA MET A 227 15.28 -16.24 -1.54
C MET A 227 16.65 -16.06 -0.87
N GLU A 228 17.71 -16.44 -1.57
CA GLU A 228 19.06 -16.27 -1.07
C GLU A 228 19.44 -14.78 -0.96
N GLY A 229 20.04 -14.40 0.16
CA GLY A 229 20.49 -13.02 0.37
C GLY A 229 19.39 -12.00 0.64
N ARG A 230 18.16 -12.43 0.95
CA ARG A 230 17.08 -11.52 1.34
C ARG A 230 17.49 -10.63 2.51
N GLN A 231 17.44 -9.31 2.30
CA GLN A 231 17.86 -8.30 3.28
C GLN A 231 16.68 -7.83 4.11
N MET A 232 16.41 -8.53 5.22
CA MET A 232 15.27 -8.26 6.10
C MET A 232 15.43 -6.98 6.95
N ASP A 233 16.61 -6.40 7.00
CA ASP A 233 16.93 -5.14 7.67
C ASP A 233 16.58 -3.88 6.85
N ARG A 234 16.17 -4.05 5.59
CA ARG A 234 15.73 -2.94 4.75
C ARG A 234 14.45 -2.31 5.28
N PHE A 235 14.20 -1.06 4.87
CA PHE A 235 13.06 -0.30 5.36
C PHE A 235 11.68 -0.83 4.91
N SER A 236 11.60 -1.61 3.85
CA SER A 236 10.35 -2.32 3.46
C SER A 236 9.98 -3.47 4.41
N TYR A 237 10.91 -3.98 5.19
CA TYR A 237 10.71 -5.01 6.22
C TYR A 237 10.79 -4.40 7.61
N LEU A 238 12.01 -4.22 8.14
CA LEU A 238 12.23 -3.69 9.48
C LEU A 238 11.68 -2.28 9.66
N GLY A 239 11.89 -1.39 8.69
CA GLY A 239 11.43 0.00 8.79
C GLY A 239 9.90 0.09 8.83
N ASP A 240 9.19 -0.68 7.99
CA ASP A 240 7.73 -0.67 7.95
C ASP A 240 7.12 -1.37 9.19
N LEU A 241 7.78 -2.39 9.74
CA LEU A 241 7.42 -2.97 11.03
C LEU A 241 7.58 -1.93 12.16
N LEU A 242 8.74 -1.28 12.25
CA LEU A 242 9.02 -0.30 13.29
C LEU A 242 8.01 0.85 13.26
N VAL A 243 7.81 1.51 12.12
CA VAL A 243 6.89 2.63 12.03
C VAL A 243 5.46 2.20 12.40
N THR A 244 5.03 0.99 12.01
CA THR A 244 3.69 0.49 12.31
C THR A 244 3.52 0.14 13.80
N ALA A 245 4.56 -0.39 14.44
CA ALA A 245 4.54 -0.78 15.84
C ALA A 245 4.68 0.42 16.81
N TYR A 246 5.39 1.48 16.41
CA TYR A 246 5.62 2.65 17.27
C TYR A 246 4.62 3.79 17.04
N SER A 247 4.12 3.97 15.82
CA SER A 247 3.32 5.13 15.45
C SER A 247 1.92 5.12 16.09
N GLN A 248 1.48 6.31 16.51
CA GLN A 248 0.09 6.55 16.95
C GLN A 248 -0.90 6.54 15.77
N HIS A 249 -0.44 6.73 14.53
CA HIS A 249 -1.27 6.62 13.33
C HIS A 249 -1.59 5.16 12.95
N SER A 250 -0.94 4.17 13.56
CA SER A 250 -1.23 2.76 13.33
C SER A 250 -2.55 2.34 13.97
N ARG A 251 -3.58 2.12 13.13
CA ARG A 251 -4.91 1.66 13.59
C ARG A 251 -4.83 0.32 14.30
N ASN A 252 -4.00 -0.61 13.82
CA ASN A 252 -3.83 -1.92 14.45
C ASN A 252 -3.19 -1.79 15.84
N ARG A 253 -2.16 -0.95 15.99
CA ARG A 253 -1.55 -0.67 17.29
C ARG A 253 -2.55 0.01 18.24
N THR A 254 -3.30 0.99 17.76
CA THR A 254 -4.32 1.67 18.57
C THR A 254 -5.40 0.72 19.04
N PHE A 255 -5.89 -0.15 18.15
CA PHE A 255 -6.86 -1.19 18.52
C PHE A 255 -6.27 -2.18 19.54
N GLY A 256 -5.04 -2.64 19.32
CA GLY A 256 -4.35 -3.50 20.29
C GLY A 256 -4.21 -2.83 21.66
N ASN A 257 -3.90 -1.54 21.71
CA ASN A 257 -3.81 -0.80 22.96
C ASN A 257 -5.15 -0.75 23.71
N MET A 258 -6.25 -0.56 23.00
CA MET A 258 -7.60 -0.63 23.58
C MET A 258 -7.91 -2.03 24.14
N VAL A 259 -7.57 -3.08 23.42
CA VAL A 259 -7.74 -4.48 23.89
C VAL A 259 -6.90 -4.75 25.15
N GLY A 260 -5.69 -4.20 25.22
CA GLY A 260 -4.82 -4.36 26.39
C GLY A 260 -5.29 -3.59 27.62
N PHE A 261 -6.07 -2.53 27.47
CA PHE A 261 -6.66 -1.80 28.59
C PHE A 261 -7.90 -2.50 29.18
N GLY A 262 -8.58 -3.37 28.46
CA GLY A 262 -9.83 -4.05 28.84
C GLY A 262 -11.06 -3.37 28.25
#